data_de7caa646f36535b027818c19f39bcab
#
_entry.id   de7caa646f36535b027818c19f39bcab
#
_cell.length_a   1.000
_cell.length_b   1.000
_cell.length_c   1.000
_cell.angle_alpha   90.00
_cell.angle_beta   90.00
_cell.angle_gamma   90.00
#
_symmetry.space_group_name_H-M   'P 1'
#
loop_
_entity.id
_entity.type
_entity.pdbx_description
1 polymer ?
#
loop_
_entity_poly.entity_id
_entity_poly.type
_entity_poly.pdbx_seq_one_letter_code
_entity_poly.pdbx_strand_id
1 'polypeptide(L)'
;MWDKNKLLTPLQPDELFFKKLYLSHPDAHLELPKTVSEINRLVPESVSLFEASDSNLLPEDSLFETNFPYFLDVMILRHARYSAAFKHSHSFFEVVCVLSGSCENHFASQVLHMKAGDICIVAPETTHAISAFSDDSIIYNLMVRGATFEQTFLNSLPKQGVLFDFFSHAVHTSGSETYIYFKTGDDEQILALIEEMTDEFHNQKNYYDVLLNSLLTNFFIQLLRRHEKDVQVPNPVGHENEKNIIFILRYLTEHCDTVTLMELSQFFNYSERQMARILKEYTGRNFTDLVQNIKMSRACELLRNPQISIQEIIDTVGYSNSSHFYRLFKKQYQITPTEYRKQIFSHAQIILPNL
;
A
#
# COMPACT_ATOMS: atom_id res chain seq x y z
N MET A 1 11.00 23.23 11.69
CA MET A 1 12.12 22.60 12.43
C MET A 1 11.53 21.38 13.12
N TRP A 2 11.96 20.21 12.74
CA TRP A 2 11.48 18.94 13.32
C TRP A 2 11.80 18.89 14.83
N ASP A 3 10.79 18.60 15.65
CA ASP A 3 10.95 18.52 17.11
C ASP A 3 10.61 17.10 17.61
N LYS A 4 11.65 16.30 17.81
CA LYS A 4 11.56 14.93 18.33
C LYS A 4 10.75 14.84 19.63
N ASN A 5 10.78 15.88 20.47
CA ASN A 5 10.10 15.86 21.77
C ASN A 5 8.57 15.95 21.64
N LYS A 6 8.04 16.51 20.56
CA LYS A 6 6.58 16.52 20.31
C LYS A 6 6.02 15.12 20.09
N LEU A 7 6.81 14.21 19.52
CA LEU A 7 6.39 12.85 19.18
C LEU A 7 6.60 11.85 20.32
N LEU A 8 7.46 12.19 21.31
CA LEU A 8 7.68 11.39 22.51
C LEU A 8 6.45 11.47 23.42
N THR A 9 5.40 10.74 23.07
CA THR A 9 4.21 10.62 23.89
C THR A 9 4.37 9.52 24.95
N PRO A 10 3.78 9.68 26.14
CA PRO A 10 3.67 8.58 27.10
C PRO A 10 3.07 7.33 26.44
N LEU A 11 3.36 6.18 27.02
CA LEU A 11 2.74 4.92 26.59
C LEU A 11 1.22 5.04 26.69
N GLN A 12 0.52 4.67 25.63
CA GLN A 12 -0.93 4.61 25.59
C GLN A 12 -1.43 3.41 26.47
N PRO A 13 -2.71 3.36 26.87
CA PRO A 13 -3.23 2.29 27.70
C PRO A 13 -3.02 0.89 27.12
N ASP A 14 -3.16 0.71 25.83
CA ASP A 14 -2.90 -0.53 25.10
C ASP A 14 -1.40 -0.88 25.10
N GLU A 15 -0.52 0.09 24.88
CA GLU A 15 0.92 -0.09 24.95
C GLU A 15 1.38 -0.47 26.38
N LEU A 16 0.76 0.11 27.41
CA LEU A 16 1.02 -0.27 28.82
C LEU A 16 0.59 -1.71 29.09
N PHE A 17 -0.53 -2.14 28.53
CA PHE A 17 -0.99 -3.52 28.61
C PHE A 17 0.02 -4.46 27.94
N PHE A 18 0.41 -4.19 26.68
CA PHE A 18 1.39 -4.98 25.96
C PHE A 18 2.75 -5.01 26.64
N LYS A 19 3.22 -3.89 27.18
CA LYS A 19 4.45 -3.83 27.94
C LYS A 19 4.41 -4.71 29.20
N LYS A 20 3.29 -4.68 29.93
CA LYS A 20 3.10 -5.54 31.07
C LYS A 20 3.10 -7.03 30.70
N LEU A 21 2.43 -7.36 29.61
CA LEU A 21 2.41 -8.72 29.04
C LEU A 21 3.82 -9.17 28.68
N TYR A 22 4.56 -8.35 27.92
CA TYR A 22 5.95 -8.61 27.51
C TYR A 22 6.86 -8.86 28.72
N LEU A 23 6.79 -8.01 29.75
CA LEU A 23 7.64 -8.14 30.95
C LEU A 23 7.27 -9.32 31.84
N SER A 24 6.00 -9.72 31.88
CA SER A 24 5.52 -10.82 32.75
C SER A 24 5.60 -12.20 32.10
N HIS A 25 5.77 -12.28 30.78
CA HIS A 25 5.84 -13.53 30.01
C HIS A 25 7.02 -13.52 29.01
N PRO A 26 8.28 -13.45 29.51
CA PRO A 26 9.44 -13.43 28.62
C PRO A 26 9.52 -14.67 27.70
N ASP A 27 8.96 -15.82 28.20
CA ASP A 27 8.90 -17.06 27.40
C ASP A 27 7.76 -17.06 26.35
N ALA A 28 6.88 -16.05 26.34
CA ALA A 28 5.79 -15.98 25.37
C ALA A 28 6.26 -15.66 23.93
N HIS A 29 7.55 -15.39 23.76
CA HIS A 29 8.18 -15.11 22.45
C HIS A 29 7.41 -14.06 21.63
N LEU A 30 7.00 -12.96 22.28
CA LEU A 30 6.28 -11.85 21.63
C LEU A 30 7.11 -11.18 20.54
N GLU A 31 8.43 -11.31 20.62
CA GLU A 31 9.39 -10.83 19.63
C GLU A 31 9.38 -11.65 18.34
N LEU A 32 8.89 -12.89 18.41
CA LEU A 32 8.85 -13.77 17.25
C LEU A 32 7.54 -13.57 16.48
N PRO A 33 7.61 -13.55 15.15
CA PRO A 33 6.41 -13.44 14.34
C PRO A 33 5.42 -14.57 14.63
N LYS A 34 4.19 -14.19 15.01
CA LYS A 34 3.08 -15.08 15.33
C LYS A 34 1.94 -14.89 14.34
N THR A 35 1.07 -15.88 14.27
CA THR A 35 -0.22 -15.74 13.57
C THR A 35 -1.20 -14.95 14.45
N VAL A 36 -2.21 -14.34 13.83
CA VAL A 36 -3.29 -13.64 14.54
C VAL A 36 -3.95 -14.57 15.57
N SER A 37 -4.16 -15.85 15.21
CA SER A 37 -4.74 -16.85 16.12
C SER A 37 -3.85 -17.13 17.36
N GLU A 38 -2.53 -17.11 17.21
CA GLU A 38 -1.60 -17.28 18.33
C GLU A 38 -1.63 -16.07 19.25
N ILE A 39 -1.71 -14.85 18.69
CA ILE A 39 -1.80 -13.61 19.48
C ILE A 39 -3.12 -13.53 20.23
N ASN A 40 -4.24 -13.85 19.59
CA ASN A 40 -5.56 -13.86 20.22
C ASN A 40 -5.69 -14.83 21.41
N ARG A 41 -4.80 -15.83 21.50
CA ARG A 41 -4.71 -16.69 22.70
C ARG A 41 -3.94 -16.05 23.85
N LEU A 42 -3.09 -15.04 23.56
CA LEU A 42 -2.25 -14.36 24.54
C LEU A 42 -2.91 -13.09 25.10
N VAL A 43 -3.86 -12.50 24.35
CA VAL A 43 -4.54 -11.26 24.70
C VAL A 43 -6.01 -11.52 25.03
N PRO A 44 -6.61 -10.79 25.99
CA PRO A 44 -8.04 -10.86 26.25
C PRO A 44 -8.86 -10.45 25.03
N GLU A 45 -10.06 -11.02 24.85
CA GLU A 45 -11.00 -10.68 23.79
C GLU A 45 -11.26 -9.17 23.63
N SER A 46 -11.22 -8.43 24.76
CA SER A 46 -11.37 -6.96 24.79
C SER A 46 -10.22 -6.18 24.16
N VAL A 47 -9.11 -6.83 23.82
CA VAL A 47 -7.90 -6.25 23.24
C VAL A 47 -7.64 -6.86 21.86
N SER A 48 -8.54 -7.69 21.34
CA SER A 48 -8.43 -8.26 20.00
C SER A 48 -8.29 -7.13 18.97
N LEU A 49 -7.12 -7.00 18.39
CA LEU A 49 -6.80 -5.95 17.42
C LEU A 49 -7.49 -6.19 16.05
N PHE A 50 -7.86 -7.43 15.81
CA PHE A 50 -8.50 -7.83 14.55
C PHE A 50 -9.56 -8.90 14.82
N GLU A 51 -10.72 -8.79 14.18
CA GLU A 51 -11.68 -9.88 14.13
C GLU A 51 -10.97 -11.11 13.54
N ALA A 52 -11.20 -12.26 14.15
CA ALA A 52 -10.58 -13.52 13.76
C ALA A 52 -11.01 -13.90 12.33
N SER A 53 -10.29 -13.41 11.34
CA SER A 53 -10.36 -13.97 10.00
C SER A 53 -9.29 -15.07 9.90
N ASP A 54 -9.62 -16.19 9.28
CA ASP A 54 -8.68 -17.27 9.02
C ASP A 54 -7.56 -16.85 8.05
N SER A 55 -7.66 -15.68 7.44
CA SER A 55 -6.65 -15.08 6.56
C SER A 55 -5.89 -13.98 7.30
N ASN A 56 -4.56 -14.03 7.26
CA ASN A 56 -3.70 -12.94 7.74
C ASN A 56 -3.63 -11.77 6.75
N LEU A 57 -4.50 -11.72 5.74
CA LEU A 57 -4.58 -10.65 4.75
C LEU A 57 -5.48 -9.52 5.26
N LEU A 58 -4.96 -8.32 5.28
CA LEU A 58 -5.70 -7.08 5.53
C LEU A 58 -6.08 -6.45 4.18
N PRO A 59 -7.30 -6.64 3.68
CA PRO A 59 -7.70 -6.07 2.41
C PRO A 59 -7.81 -4.54 2.50
N GLU A 60 -7.42 -3.86 1.44
CA GLU A 60 -7.45 -2.41 1.31
C GLU A 60 -8.83 -1.85 1.69
N ASP A 61 -9.88 -2.44 1.09
CA ASP A 61 -11.23 -1.96 1.28
C ASP A 61 -11.72 -2.11 2.72
N SER A 62 -11.42 -3.22 3.41
CA SER A 62 -11.86 -3.39 4.80
C SER A 62 -11.17 -2.42 5.76
N LEU A 63 -9.90 -2.07 5.52
CA LEU A 63 -9.17 -1.14 6.37
C LEU A 63 -9.59 0.31 6.15
N PHE A 64 -9.72 0.72 4.88
CA PHE A 64 -10.10 2.09 4.53
C PHE A 64 -11.59 2.34 4.62
N GLU A 65 -12.44 1.34 4.42
CA GLU A 65 -13.90 1.49 4.41
C GLU A 65 -14.56 1.35 5.77
N THR A 66 -14.06 0.48 6.65
CA THR A 66 -14.66 0.26 7.97
C THR A 66 -14.25 1.29 9.01
N ASN A 67 -13.04 1.84 8.90
CA ASN A 67 -12.47 2.75 9.89
C ASN A 67 -12.29 4.18 9.39
N PHE A 68 -12.32 4.40 8.06
CA PHE A 68 -12.06 5.71 7.45
C PHE A 68 -12.99 5.98 6.27
N PRO A 69 -13.27 7.26 5.98
CA PRO A 69 -14.09 7.64 4.84
C PRO A 69 -13.51 7.13 3.50
N TYR A 70 -14.38 6.70 2.61
CA TYR A 70 -14.06 6.13 1.29
C TYR A 70 -13.16 6.98 0.39
N PHE A 71 -13.09 8.27 0.66
CA PHE A 71 -12.30 9.22 -0.12
C PHE A 71 -10.86 9.35 0.36
N LEU A 72 -10.47 8.65 1.45
CA LEU A 72 -9.09 8.68 1.90
C LEU A 72 -8.23 7.74 1.07
N ASP A 73 -7.21 8.30 0.49
CA ASP A 73 -6.19 7.59 -0.27
C ASP A 73 -5.00 7.18 0.61
N VAL A 74 -4.86 7.83 1.76
CA VAL A 74 -3.76 7.65 2.71
C VAL A 74 -4.32 7.58 4.12
N MET A 75 -3.81 6.63 4.90
CA MET A 75 -4.09 6.50 6.32
C MET A 75 -2.77 6.44 7.08
N ILE A 76 -2.69 7.12 8.23
CA ILE A 76 -1.49 7.16 9.05
C ILE A 76 -1.81 6.63 10.43
N LEU A 77 -1.17 5.52 10.81
CA LEU A 77 -1.33 4.91 12.12
C LEU A 77 0.01 4.80 12.84
N ARG A 78 -0.02 5.05 14.13
CA ARG A 78 1.12 4.77 15.00
C ARG A 78 1.15 3.28 15.32
N HIS A 79 2.29 2.64 15.12
CA HIS A 79 2.52 1.27 15.56
C HIS A 79 2.58 1.20 17.08
N ALA A 80 1.80 0.32 17.69
CA ALA A 80 1.77 0.16 19.15
C ALA A 80 3.07 -0.49 19.65
N ARG A 81 3.75 0.19 20.58
CA ARG A 81 4.95 -0.34 21.25
C ARG A 81 4.60 -1.57 22.06
N TYR A 82 5.51 -2.53 22.13
CA TYR A 82 5.36 -3.80 22.85
C TYR A 82 4.28 -4.73 22.31
N SER A 83 3.58 -4.39 21.22
CA SER A 83 2.67 -5.33 20.57
C SER A 83 3.44 -6.56 20.08
N ALA A 84 2.81 -7.72 20.13
CA ALA A 84 3.42 -8.92 19.58
C ALA A 84 3.61 -8.79 18.07
N ALA A 85 4.75 -9.24 17.56
CA ALA A 85 4.99 -9.32 16.13
C ALA A 85 4.03 -10.34 15.50
N PHE A 86 3.05 -9.92 14.75
CA PHE A 86 2.13 -10.83 14.07
C PHE A 86 2.33 -10.82 12.54
N LYS A 87 2.32 -12.01 11.97
CA LYS A 87 2.42 -12.19 10.52
C LYS A 87 1.12 -11.78 9.85
N HIS A 88 1.21 -10.82 8.96
CA HIS A 88 0.09 -10.37 8.13
C HIS A 88 0.59 -9.96 6.75
N SER A 89 -0.33 -9.83 5.84
CA SER A 89 -0.14 -9.16 4.55
C SER A 89 -1.33 -8.22 4.33
N HIS A 90 -1.20 -7.33 3.40
CA HIS A 90 -2.21 -6.33 3.08
C HIS A 90 -2.28 -6.08 1.58
N SER A 91 -3.41 -5.56 1.09
CA SER A 91 -3.62 -5.26 -0.34
C SER A 91 -3.24 -3.82 -0.73
N PHE A 92 -2.71 -3.03 0.20
CA PHE A 92 -2.25 -1.66 0.02
C PHE A 92 -0.72 -1.57 0.15
N PHE A 93 -0.13 -0.42 -0.17
CA PHE A 93 1.27 -0.13 0.16
C PHE A 93 1.37 0.36 1.60
N GLU A 94 2.31 -0.19 2.36
CA GLU A 94 2.63 0.30 3.70
C GLU A 94 4.02 0.93 3.72
N VAL A 95 4.11 2.16 4.24
CA VAL A 95 5.37 2.85 4.45
C VAL A 95 5.65 2.90 5.94
N VAL A 96 6.55 2.06 6.39
CA VAL A 96 7.00 1.99 7.79
C VAL A 96 8.07 3.03 8.02
N CYS A 97 7.79 4.03 8.88
CA CYS A 97 8.69 5.14 9.20
C CYS A 97 9.11 5.07 10.66
N VAL A 98 10.40 4.92 10.93
CA VAL A 98 10.94 4.95 12.30
C VAL A 98 11.39 6.36 12.63
N LEU A 99 10.65 7.07 13.49
CA LEU A 99 10.97 8.44 13.86
C LEU A 99 11.88 8.52 15.07
N SER A 100 11.81 7.53 15.96
CA SER A 100 12.66 7.40 17.15
C SER A 100 12.84 5.94 17.55
N GLY A 101 13.90 5.61 18.27
CA GLY A 101 14.19 4.26 18.72
C GLY A 101 14.50 3.31 17.57
N SER A 102 13.95 2.10 17.67
CA SER A 102 14.17 1.04 16.68
C SER A 102 12.99 0.06 16.61
N CYS A 103 12.93 -0.68 15.52
CA CYS A 103 12.03 -1.83 15.37
C CYS A 103 12.68 -2.92 14.51
N GLU A 104 12.10 -4.11 14.57
CA GLU A 104 12.41 -5.18 13.64
C GLU A 104 11.21 -5.39 12.70
N ASN A 105 11.47 -5.43 11.40
CA ASN A 105 10.48 -5.84 10.40
C ASN A 105 10.90 -7.21 9.86
N HIS A 106 10.12 -8.23 10.20
CA HIS A 106 10.38 -9.62 9.91
C HIS A 106 9.74 -10.01 8.59
N PHE A 107 10.55 -10.34 7.62
CA PHE A 107 10.14 -10.93 6.34
C PHE A 107 10.45 -12.42 6.32
N ALA A 108 9.98 -13.16 5.32
CA ALA A 108 10.23 -14.59 5.21
C ALA A 108 11.72 -14.91 5.02
N SER A 109 12.44 -14.08 4.25
CA SER A 109 13.85 -14.29 3.91
C SER A 109 14.82 -13.66 4.92
N GLN A 110 14.42 -12.60 5.63
CA GLN A 110 15.30 -11.87 6.54
C GLN A 110 14.54 -10.98 7.54
N VAL A 111 15.28 -10.52 8.56
CA VAL A 111 14.83 -9.51 9.51
C VAL A 111 15.55 -8.21 9.23
N LEU A 112 14.78 -7.13 9.01
CA LEU A 112 15.31 -5.78 8.92
C LEU A 112 15.34 -5.14 10.31
N HIS A 113 16.52 -4.83 10.78
CA HIS A 113 16.71 -4.01 11.98
C HIS A 113 16.70 -2.54 11.59
N MET A 114 15.58 -1.88 11.87
CA MET A 114 15.33 -0.49 11.52
C MET A 114 15.55 0.42 12.73
N LYS A 115 16.11 1.60 12.52
CA LYS A 115 16.35 2.64 13.54
C LYS A 115 15.86 4.01 13.07
N ALA A 116 15.93 4.97 13.98
CA ALA A 116 15.48 6.33 13.70
C ALA A 116 16.01 6.84 12.34
N GLY A 117 15.10 7.34 11.52
CA GLY A 117 15.30 7.76 10.15
C GLY A 117 15.08 6.68 9.10
N ASP A 118 15.06 5.41 9.45
CA ASP A 118 14.86 4.34 8.46
C ASP A 118 13.40 4.29 7.97
N ILE A 119 13.25 4.04 6.67
CA ILE A 119 11.96 3.92 6.00
C ILE A 119 11.93 2.62 5.21
N CYS A 120 10.86 1.83 5.40
CA CYS A 120 10.62 0.62 4.62
C CYS A 120 9.27 0.72 3.92
N ILE A 121 9.26 0.60 2.59
CA ILE A 121 8.04 0.54 1.79
C ILE A 121 7.76 -0.91 1.48
N VAL A 122 6.66 -1.44 1.99
CA VAL A 122 6.20 -2.82 1.83
C VAL A 122 5.12 -2.86 0.75
N ALA A 123 5.31 -3.72 -0.24
CA ALA A 123 4.36 -3.88 -1.34
C ALA A 123 3.12 -4.70 -0.92
N PRO A 124 2.00 -4.55 -1.64
CA PRO A 124 0.83 -5.41 -1.46
C PRO A 124 1.16 -6.90 -1.45
N GLU A 125 0.42 -7.67 -0.67
CA GLU A 125 0.53 -9.14 -0.52
C GLU A 125 1.87 -9.66 0.06
N THR A 126 2.78 -8.76 0.41
CA THR A 126 4.03 -9.14 1.10
C THR A 126 3.73 -9.49 2.56
N THR A 127 4.06 -10.73 2.95
CA THR A 127 3.91 -11.16 4.35
C THR A 127 5.05 -10.62 5.19
N HIS A 128 4.71 -9.91 6.26
CA HIS A 128 5.68 -9.38 7.20
C HIS A 128 5.12 -9.30 8.63
N ALA A 129 5.97 -8.90 9.59
CA ALA A 129 5.58 -8.63 10.96
C ALA A 129 6.53 -7.59 11.57
N ILE A 130 5.97 -6.61 12.29
CA ILE A 130 6.75 -5.55 12.94
C ILE A 130 6.76 -5.77 14.46
N SER A 131 7.91 -5.59 15.09
CA SER A 131 8.06 -5.58 16.54
C SER A 131 8.88 -4.39 17.02
N ALA A 132 8.46 -3.78 18.13
CA ALA A 132 9.12 -2.64 18.76
C ALA A 132 9.01 -2.74 20.28
N PHE A 133 10.05 -3.21 20.96
CA PHE A 133 10.06 -3.49 22.40
C PHE A 133 10.88 -2.46 23.20
N SER A 134 10.70 -1.17 22.87
CA SER A 134 11.34 -0.06 23.56
C SER A 134 10.39 1.11 23.81
N ASP A 135 10.58 1.81 24.93
CA ASP A 135 9.78 2.99 25.30
C ASP A 135 10.03 4.18 24.38
N ASP A 136 11.19 4.27 23.78
CA ASP A 136 11.61 5.36 22.90
C ASP A 136 11.29 5.10 21.41
N SER A 137 10.75 3.93 21.09
CA SER A 137 10.35 3.61 19.72
C SER A 137 9.10 4.39 19.31
N ILE A 138 9.20 5.11 18.20
CA ILE A 138 8.09 5.81 17.57
C ILE A 138 8.10 5.45 16.10
N ILE A 139 7.07 4.69 15.71
CA ILE A 139 6.93 4.17 14.37
C ILE A 139 5.56 4.57 13.84
N TYR A 140 5.53 5.12 12.64
CA TYR A 140 4.31 5.39 11.91
C TYR A 140 4.23 4.54 10.65
N ASN A 141 3.06 3.96 10.44
CA ASN A 141 2.71 3.22 9.24
C ASN A 141 1.80 4.09 8.38
N LEU A 142 2.28 4.49 7.20
CA LEU A 142 1.48 5.17 6.20
C LEU A 142 0.94 4.12 5.25
N MET A 143 -0.37 3.94 5.24
CA MET A 143 -1.06 3.00 4.36
C MET A 143 -1.57 3.77 3.15
N VAL A 144 -1.18 3.34 1.96
CA VAL A 144 -1.49 4.04 0.70
C VAL A 144 -2.22 3.09 -0.23
N ARG A 145 -3.40 3.50 -0.72
CA ARG A 145 -4.15 2.70 -1.70
C ARG A 145 -3.31 2.42 -2.94
N GLY A 146 -3.41 1.19 -3.46
CA GLY A 146 -2.70 0.79 -4.67
C GLY A 146 -3.00 1.69 -5.86
N ALA A 147 -4.27 2.03 -6.08
CA ALA A 147 -4.69 2.93 -7.16
C ALA A 147 -4.11 4.34 -7.04
N THR A 148 -4.08 4.90 -5.82
CA THR A 148 -3.50 6.22 -5.55
C THR A 148 -2.00 6.21 -5.76
N PHE A 149 -1.35 5.16 -5.30
CA PHE A 149 0.07 4.96 -5.50
C PHE A 149 0.43 4.88 -7.00
N GLU A 150 -0.34 4.14 -7.78
CA GLU A 150 -0.16 4.02 -9.22
C GLU A 150 -0.37 5.35 -9.95
N GLN A 151 -1.45 6.06 -9.65
CA GLN A 151 -1.82 7.30 -10.35
C GLN A 151 -0.90 8.48 -10.05
N THR A 152 -0.63 8.73 -8.78
CA THR A 152 0.08 9.94 -8.35
C THR A 152 1.58 9.74 -8.34
N PHE A 153 2.04 8.53 -8.05
CA PHE A 153 3.42 8.23 -7.82
C PHE A 153 4.12 7.60 -9.03
N LEU A 154 3.60 6.47 -9.57
CA LEU A 154 4.21 5.84 -10.75
C LEU A 154 4.22 6.77 -11.97
N ASN A 155 3.14 7.54 -12.16
CA ASN A 155 3.06 8.49 -13.27
C ASN A 155 3.96 9.72 -13.09
N SER A 156 4.38 10.02 -11.86
CA SER A 156 5.27 11.13 -11.53
C SER A 156 6.76 10.75 -11.54
N LEU A 157 7.08 9.45 -11.52
CA LEU A 157 8.44 8.97 -11.49
C LEU A 157 9.12 9.04 -12.85
N PRO A 158 10.43 9.31 -12.87
CA PRO A 158 11.24 9.06 -14.06
C PRO A 158 11.09 7.60 -14.49
N LYS A 159 10.78 7.39 -15.76
CA LYS A 159 10.52 6.07 -16.36
C LYS A 159 11.72 5.11 -16.36
N GLN A 160 12.79 5.43 -15.64
CA GLN A 160 14.01 4.64 -15.48
C GLN A 160 14.52 4.82 -14.04
N GLY A 161 14.68 3.72 -13.31
CA GLY A 161 15.23 3.69 -11.96
C GLY A 161 14.66 2.55 -11.12
N VAL A 162 15.41 2.12 -10.12
CA VAL A 162 15.09 0.97 -9.26
C VAL A 162 13.69 1.06 -8.64
N LEU A 163 13.25 2.26 -8.33
CA LEU A 163 11.95 2.48 -7.70
C LEU A 163 10.78 2.38 -8.67
N PHE A 164 10.94 2.91 -9.88
CA PHE A 164 9.92 2.70 -10.92
C PHE A 164 9.77 1.21 -11.22
N ASP A 165 10.90 0.51 -11.36
CA ASP A 165 10.93 -0.93 -11.59
C ASP A 165 10.25 -1.69 -10.45
N PHE A 166 10.55 -1.35 -9.20
CA PHE A 166 9.95 -1.93 -8.03
C PHE A 166 8.44 -1.72 -7.96
N PHE A 167 7.98 -0.48 -8.09
CA PHE A 167 6.56 -0.19 -7.95
C PHE A 167 5.73 -0.79 -9.07
N SER A 168 6.25 -0.76 -10.30
CA SER A 168 5.61 -1.43 -11.41
C SER A 168 5.54 -2.95 -11.19
N HIS A 169 6.58 -3.54 -10.62
CA HIS A 169 6.58 -4.95 -10.25
C HIS A 169 5.60 -5.23 -9.10
N ALA A 170 5.64 -4.43 -8.03
CA ALA A 170 4.82 -4.61 -6.84
C ALA A 170 3.31 -4.48 -7.10
N VAL A 171 2.89 -3.55 -7.97
CA VAL A 171 1.46 -3.38 -8.34
C VAL A 171 0.94 -4.59 -9.12
N HIS A 172 1.81 -5.32 -9.81
CA HIS A 172 1.39 -6.35 -10.77
C HIS A 172 1.78 -7.79 -10.37
N THR A 173 2.55 -7.97 -9.29
CA THR A 173 3.00 -9.29 -8.84
C THR A 173 2.33 -9.68 -7.53
N SER A 174 1.71 -10.84 -7.48
CA SER A 174 1.18 -11.41 -6.24
C SER A 174 2.12 -12.48 -5.68
N GLY A 175 2.34 -12.48 -4.36
CA GLY A 175 2.99 -13.57 -3.63
C GLY A 175 4.53 -13.55 -3.63
N SER A 176 5.17 -12.48 -4.03
CA SER A 176 6.62 -12.28 -3.84
C SER A 176 6.89 -11.39 -2.63
N GLU A 177 7.97 -11.68 -1.91
CA GLU A 177 8.46 -10.81 -0.84
C GLU A 177 9.06 -9.55 -1.48
N THR A 178 8.32 -8.44 -1.42
CA THR A 178 8.68 -7.21 -2.13
C THR A 178 8.63 -6.02 -1.19
N TYR A 179 9.79 -5.44 -0.91
CA TYR A 179 9.90 -4.21 -0.14
C TYR A 179 11.11 -3.38 -0.60
N ILE A 180 11.10 -2.09 -0.29
CA ILE A 180 12.26 -1.20 -0.44
C ILE A 180 12.61 -0.62 0.92
N TYR A 181 13.89 -0.61 1.22
CA TYR A 181 14.43 -0.08 2.44
C TYR A 181 15.39 1.08 2.19
N PHE A 182 15.13 2.21 2.84
CA PHE A 182 15.93 3.42 2.80
C PHE A 182 16.55 3.67 4.17
N LYS A 183 17.85 3.86 4.20
CA LYS A 183 18.57 4.35 5.37
C LYS A 183 18.72 5.87 5.27
N THR A 184 17.69 6.60 5.66
CA THR A 184 17.70 8.07 5.53
C THR A 184 18.44 8.76 6.67
N GLY A 185 18.70 8.05 7.78
CA GLY A 185 19.35 8.62 8.95
C GLY A 185 18.60 9.84 9.51
N ASP A 186 19.34 10.82 9.97
CA ASP A 186 18.77 12.03 10.58
C ASP A 186 18.38 13.08 9.50
N ASP A 187 17.75 12.67 8.39
CA ASP A 187 17.28 13.62 7.38
C ASP A 187 16.06 14.40 7.89
N GLU A 188 16.31 15.56 8.49
CA GLU A 188 15.29 16.42 9.08
C GLU A 188 14.17 16.81 8.10
N GLN A 189 14.44 16.89 6.79
CA GLN A 189 13.42 17.25 5.80
C GLN A 189 12.43 16.10 5.58
N ILE A 190 12.92 14.89 5.54
CA ILE A 190 12.07 13.69 5.43
C ILE A 190 11.24 13.53 6.70
N LEU A 191 11.86 13.65 7.87
CA LEU A 191 11.19 13.54 9.16
C LEU A 191 10.13 14.63 9.35
N ALA A 192 10.41 15.87 8.91
CA ALA A 192 9.43 16.97 8.97
C ALA A 192 8.23 16.74 8.05
N LEU A 193 8.41 16.14 6.88
CA LEU A 193 7.29 15.78 6.00
C LEU A 193 6.40 14.70 6.61
N ILE A 194 6.99 13.71 7.31
CA ILE A 194 6.22 12.68 8.02
C ILE A 194 5.41 13.32 9.16
N GLU A 195 6.02 14.22 9.93
CA GLU A 195 5.34 14.98 10.99
C GLU A 195 4.17 15.80 10.41
N GLU A 196 4.39 16.54 9.33
CA GLU A 196 3.36 17.35 8.68
C GLU A 196 2.20 16.50 8.14
N MET A 197 2.49 15.37 7.50
CA MET A 197 1.47 14.41 7.06
C MET A 197 0.68 13.85 8.25
N THR A 198 1.35 13.54 9.34
CA THR A 198 0.73 13.01 10.56
C THR A 198 -0.18 14.04 11.21
N ASP A 199 0.28 15.29 11.33
CA ASP A 199 -0.49 16.39 11.87
C ASP A 199 -1.73 16.69 11.00
N GLU A 200 -1.60 16.70 9.68
CA GLU A 200 -2.72 16.92 8.76
C GLU A 200 -3.74 15.81 8.83
N PHE A 201 -3.29 14.55 8.88
CA PHE A 201 -4.16 13.40 9.02
C PHE A 201 -4.98 13.42 10.32
N HIS A 202 -4.38 13.82 11.46
CA HIS A 202 -5.07 13.88 12.75
C HIS A 202 -5.99 15.09 12.90
N ASN A 203 -5.61 16.24 12.35
CA ASN A 203 -6.37 17.49 12.49
C ASN A 203 -7.56 17.59 11.53
N GLN A 204 -7.51 16.92 10.39
CA GLN A 204 -8.59 16.85 9.39
C GLN A 204 -9.22 18.20 9.06
N LYS A 205 -8.40 19.23 8.79
CA LYS A 205 -8.87 20.54 8.38
C LYS A 205 -9.49 20.48 6.97
N ASN A 206 -10.17 21.52 6.56
CA ASN A 206 -10.72 21.62 5.20
C ASN A 206 -9.64 21.30 4.16
N TYR A 207 -9.94 20.42 3.21
CA TYR A 207 -9.04 19.97 2.13
C TYR A 207 -7.85 19.11 2.61
N TYR A 208 -7.90 18.53 3.82
CA TYR A 208 -6.81 17.72 4.37
C TYR A 208 -6.45 16.51 3.49
N ASP A 209 -7.43 15.89 2.84
CA ASP A 209 -7.26 14.78 1.90
C ASP A 209 -6.39 15.18 0.70
N VAL A 210 -6.68 16.34 0.09
CA VAL A 210 -5.92 16.88 -1.04
C VAL A 210 -4.51 17.28 -0.61
N LEU A 211 -4.39 17.92 0.56
CA LEU A 211 -3.09 18.31 1.10
C LEU A 211 -2.25 17.09 1.46
N LEU A 212 -2.84 16.09 2.10
CA LEU A 212 -2.16 14.85 2.48
C LEU A 212 -1.61 14.12 1.25
N ASN A 213 -2.38 14.01 0.17
CA ASN A 213 -1.93 13.43 -1.09
C ASN A 213 -0.77 14.22 -1.73
N SER A 214 -0.81 15.55 -1.61
CA SER A 214 0.26 16.44 -2.10
C SER A 214 1.53 16.28 -1.26
N LEU A 215 1.40 16.20 0.05
CA LEU A 215 2.50 15.96 0.98
C LEU A 215 3.13 14.58 0.77
N LEU A 216 2.32 13.54 0.55
CA LEU A 216 2.80 12.20 0.22
C LEU A 216 3.60 12.21 -1.08
N THR A 217 3.11 12.89 -2.11
CA THR A 217 3.83 13.04 -3.38
C THR A 217 5.18 13.74 -3.17
N ASN A 218 5.19 14.83 -2.39
CA ASN A 218 6.42 15.56 -2.05
C ASN A 218 7.39 14.67 -1.24
N PHE A 219 6.87 13.94 -0.25
CA PHE A 219 7.66 13.00 0.56
C PHE A 219 8.39 11.99 -0.32
N PHE A 220 7.71 11.33 -1.24
CA PHE A 220 8.33 10.36 -2.12
C PHE A 220 9.35 11.00 -3.08
N ILE A 221 9.06 12.18 -3.63
CA ILE A 221 10.01 12.91 -4.49
C ILE A 221 11.27 13.27 -3.71
N GLN A 222 11.14 13.75 -2.48
CA GLN A 222 12.29 14.11 -1.64
C GLN A 222 13.08 12.86 -1.22
N LEU A 223 12.39 11.78 -0.85
CA LEU A 223 13.01 10.50 -0.52
C LEU A 223 13.89 10.01 -1.68
N LEU A 224 13.38 10.04 -2.90
CA LEU A 224 14.12 9.67 -4.10
C LEU A 224 15.30 10.58 -4.38
N ARG A 225 15.08 11.90 -4.40
CA ARG A 225 16.13 12.87 -4.72
C ARG A 225 17.35 12.75 -3.80
N ARG A 226 17.11 12.40 -2.54
CA ARG A 226 18.13 12.43 -1.50
C ARG A 226 18.75 11.07 -1.22
N HIS A 227 17.96 9.99 -1.37
CA HIS A 227 18.32 8.65 -0.89
C HIS A 227 18.20 7.53 -1.94
N GLU A 228 17.96 7.84 -3.22
CA GLU A 228 17.88 6.82 -4.27
C GLU A 228 19.13 5.93 -4.36
N LYS A 229 20.30 6.48 -4.04
CA LYS A 229 21.57 5.74 -4.10
C LYS A 229 21.78 4.78 -2.93
N ASP A 230 21.08 5.00 -1.83
CA ASP A 230 21.22 4.25 -0.57
C ASP A 230 20.11 3.19 -0.40
N VAL A 231 19.34 2.98 -1.46
CA VAL A 231 18.22 2.03 -1.49
C VAL A 231 18.71 0.59 -1.39
N GLN A 232 18.07 -0.18 -0.54
CA GLN A 232 18.24 -1.62 -0.44
C GLN A 232 16.94 -2.32 -0.83
N VAL A 233 17.05 -3.32 -1.70
CA VAL A 233 15.94 -4.20 -2.10
C VAL A 233 16.34 -5.64 -1.85
N PRO A 234 15.41 -6.52 -1.40
CA PRO A 234 15.73 -7.91 -1.04
C PRO A 234 16.23 -8.72 -2.24
N ASN A 235 15.65 -8.47 -3.41
CA ASN A 235 16.10 -9.02 -4.67
C ASN A 235 16.32 -7.86 -5.63
N PRO A 236 17.56 -7.55 -6.03
CA PRO A 236 17.77 -6.52 -7.02
C PRO A 236 17.06 -6.93 -8.31
N VAL A 237 15.96 -6.25 -8.60
CA VAL A 237 15.23 -6.34 -9.87
C VAL A 237 16.21 -5.84 -10.93
N GLY A 238 16.96 -6.71 -11.55
CA GLY A 238 18.09 -6.30 -12.40
C GLY A 238 18.46 -7.25 -13.52
N HIS A 239 17.70 -8.30 -13.76
CA HIS A 239 17.91 -9.11 -14.96
C HIS A 239 17.36 -8.38 -16.20
N GLU A 240 18.06 -8.49 -17.34
CA GLU A 240 17.64 -7.84 -18.60
C GLU A 240 16.18 -8.16 -18.99
N ASN A 241 15.69 -9.36 -18.62
CA ASN A 241 14.30 -9.75 -18.86
C ASN A 241 13.29 -8.96 -18.03
N GLU A 242 13.64 -8.49 -16.82
CA GLU A 242 12.73 -7.73 -15.94
C GLU A 242 12.54 -6.29 -16.43
N LYS A 243 13.57 -5.68 -17.05
CA LYS A 243 13.41 -4.38 -17.72
C LYS A 243 12.38 -4.44 -18.84
N ASN A 244 12.32 -5.55 -19.55
CA ASN A 244 11.33 -5.76 -20.61
C ASN A 244 9.91 -5.90 -20.05
N ILE A 245 9.71 -6.54 -18.89
CA ILE A 245 8.37 -6.71 -18.32
C ILE A 245 7.76 -5.37 -17.90
N ILE A 246 8.52 -4.45 -17.34
CA ILE A 246 8.04 -3.12 -16.95
C ILE A 246 7.50 -2.36 -18.15
N PHE A 247 8.24 -2.36 -19.27
CA PHE A 247 7.76 -1.74 -20.50
C PHE A 247 6.50 -2.43 -21.05
N ILE A 248 6.42 -3.75 -20.91
CA ILE A 248 5.25 -4.54 -21.30
C ILE A 248 4.03 -4.15 -20.46
N LEU A 249 4.16 -4.13 -19.13
CA LEU A 249 3.08 -3.79 -18.22
C LEU A 249 2.62 -2.34 -18.40
N ARG A 250 3.55 -1.42 -18.60
CA ARG A 250 3.22 -0.05 -18.91
C ARG A 250 2.46 0.08 -20.23
N TYR A 251 2.92 -0.58 -21.29
CA TYR A 251 2.20 -0.60 -22.58
C TYR A 251 0.78 -1.14 -22.41
N LEU A 252 0.63 -2.23 -21.61
CA LEU A 252 -0.68 -2.78 -21.29
C LEU A 252 -1.57 -1.77 -20.53
N THR A 253 -1.02 -1.00 -19.60
CA THR A 253 -1.78 0.01 -18.84
C THR A 253 -2.23 1.17 -19.75
N GLU A 254 -1.34 1.65 -20.61
CA GLU A 254 -1.62 2.75 -21.55
C GLU A 254 -2.62 2.36 -22.67
N HIS A 255 -2.63 1.09 -23.08
CA HIS A 255 -3.42 0.58 -24.21
C HIS A 255 -4.42 -0.52 -23.82
N CYS A 256 -4.80 -0.58 -22.54
CA CYS A 256 -5.64 -1.66 -22.03
C CYS A 256 -7.00 -1.77 -22.72
N ASP A 257 -7.51 -0.69 -23.30
CA ASP A 257 -8.79 -0.62 -24.01
C ASP A 257 -8.83 -1.46 -25.30
N THR A 258 -7.72 -1.52 -26.04
CA THR A 258 -7.67 -2.13 -27.38
C THR A 258 -6.63 -3.25 -27.53
N VAL A 259 -5.62 -3.32 -26.68
CA VAL A 259 -4.49 -4.22 -26.84
C VAL A 259 -4.88 -5.70 -26.91
N THR A 260 -4.29 -6.40 -27.86
CA THR A 260 -4.35 -7.87 -27.98
C THR A 260 -3.02 -8.51 -27.63
N LEU A 261 -3.03 -9.80 -27.27
CA LEU A 261 -1.79 -10.53 -26.99
C LEU A 261 -0.88 -10.57 -28.22
N MET A 262 -1.46 -10.67 -29.41
CA MET A 262 -0.73 -10.68 -30.68
C MET A 262 0.01 -9.35 -30.90
N GLU A 263 -0.68 -8.21 -30.80
CA GLU A 263 -0.09 -6.87 -30.93
C GLU A 263 1.02 -6.62 -29.92
N LEU A 264 0.76 -6.95 -28.63
CA LEU A 264 1.75 -6.87 -27.57
C LEU A 264 3.00 -7.68 -27.90
N SER A 265 2.81 -8.91 -28.35
CA SER A 265 3.90 -9.83 -28.69
C SER A 265 4.73 -9.31 -29.86
N GLN A 266 4.06 -8.81 -30.90
CA GLN A 266 4.73 -8.21 -32.07
C GLN A 266 5.51 -6.95 -31.70
N PHE A 267 4.93 -6.07 -30.88
CA PHE A 267 5.56 -4.83 -30.45
C PHE A 267 6.87 -5.05 -29.70
N PHE A 268 6.90 -6.09 -28.83
CA PHE A 268 8.08 -6.44 -28.03
C PHE A 268 8.96 -7.53 -28.65
N ASN A 269 8.70 -7.96 -29.90
CA ASN A 269 9.44 -9.02 -30.61
C ASN A 269 9.46 -10.38 -29.89
N TYR A 270 8.33 -10.76 -29.26
CA TYR A 270 8.12 -12.09 -28.69
C TYR A 270 7.10 -12.88 -29.50
N SER A 271 7.12 -14.22 -29.37
CA SER A 271 5.97 -15.02 -29.76
C SER A 271 4.86 -14.89 -28.72
N GLU A 272 3.59 -15.04 -29.10
CA GLU A 272 2.46 -15.00 -28.14
C GLU A 272 2.64 -15.99 -26.97
N ARG A 273 3.20 -17.17 -27.26
CA ARG A 273 3.49 -18.16 -26.20
C ARG A 273 4.54 -17.65 -25.20
N GLN A 274 5.60 -16.99 -25.67
CA GLN A 274 6.63 -16.42 -24.81
C GLN A 274 6.05 -15.25 -24.01
N MET A 275 5.30 -14.35 -24.65
CA MET A 275 4.65 -13.23 -23.99
C MET A 275 3.68 -13.70 -22.90
N ALA A 276 2.81 -14.68 -23.20
CA ALA A 276 1.89 -15.24 -22.21
C ALA A 276 2.62 -15.87 -21.02
N ARG A 277 3.76 -16.55 -21.27
CA ARG A 277 4.62 -17.11 -20.21
C ARG A 277 5.23 -16.01 -19.35
N ILE A 278 5.81 -14.98 -19.97
CA ILE A 278 6.41 -13.82 -19.29
C ILE A 278 5.37 -13.15 -18.39
N LEU A 279 4.20 -12.80 -18.92
CA LEU A 279 3.15 -12.18 -18.14
C LEU A 279 2.74 -13.03 -16.94
N LYS A 280 2.55 -14.35 -17.14
CA LYS A 280 2.17 -15.25 -16.07
C LYS A 280 3.27 -15.43 -15.02
N GLU A 281 4.53 -15.49 -15.44
CA GLU A 281 5.69 -15.60 -14.55
C GLU A 281 5.84 -14.38 -13.65
N TYR A 282 5.74 -13.16 -14.22
CA TYR A 282 5.96 -11.93 -13.49
C TYR A 282 4.72 -11.38 -12.78
N THR A 283 3.52 -11.71 -13.21
CA THR A 283 2.27 -11.17 -12.62
C THR A 283 1.41 -12.25 -11.95
N GLY A 284 1.78 -13.51 -12.04
CA GLY A 284 0.94 -14.63 -11.60
C GLY A 284 -0.34 -14.82 -12.44
N ARG A 285 -0.64 -13.92 -13.39
CA ARG A 285 -1.90 -13.82 -14.14
C ARG A 285 -1.69 -14.11 -15.63
N ASN A 286 -2.73 -14.63 -16.26
CA ASN A 286 -2.73 -14.68 -17.73
C ASN A 286 -3.05 -13.29 -18.31
N PHE A 287 -2.80 -13.11 -19.60
CA PHE A 287 -3.02 -11.85 -20.32
C PHE A 287 -4.45 -11.30 -20.15
N THR A 288 -5.45 -12.17 -20.29
CA THR A 288 -6.86 -11.76 -20.22
C THR A 288 -7.23 -11.26 -18.82
N ASP A 289 -6.82 -11.97 -17.78
CA ASP A 289 -7.07 -11.58 -16.39
C ASP A 289 -6.32 -10.30 -16.03
N LEU A 290 -5.08 -10.14 -16.51
CA LEU A 290 -4.27 -8.95 -16.28
C LEU A 290 -4.92 -7.71 -16.91
N VAL A 291 -5.26 -7.76 -18.20
CA VAL A 291 -5.94 -6.67 -18.91
C VAL A 291 -7.30 -6.36 -18.28
N GLN A 292 -8.05 -7.39 -17.87
CA GLN A 292 -9.32 -7.18 -17.16
C GLN A 292 -9.12 -6.39 -15.86
N ASN A 293 -8.12 -6.74 -15.05
CA ASN A 293 -7.83 -6.03 -13.81
C ASN A 293 -7.42 -4.58 -14.06
N ILE A 294 -6.55 -4.33 -15.03
CA ILE A 294 -6.16 -2.96 -15.42
C ILE A 294 -7.39 -2.14 -15.82
N LYS A 295 -8.28 -2.70 -16.65
CA LYS A 295 -9.54 -2.05 -17.05
C LYS A 295 -10.45 -1.73 -15.86
N MET A 296 -10.58 -2.66 -14.91
CA MET A 296 -11.42 -2.48 -13.73
C MET A 296 -10.85 -1.40 -12.79
N SER A 297 -9.54 -1.41 -12.53
CA SER A 297 -8.87 -0.36 -11.76
C SER A 297 -9.08 1.01 -12.38
N ARG A 298 -8.85 1.14 -13.70
CA ARG A 298 -9.09 2.39 -14.43
C ARG A 298 -10.55 2.84 -14.37
N ALA A 299 -11.50 1.90 -14.40
CA ALA A 299 -12.92 2.22 -14.23
C ALA A 299 -13.21 2.80 -12.84
N CYS A 300 -12.63 2.24 -11.77
CA CYS A 300 -12.77 2.78 -10.41
C CYS A 300 -12.25 4.22 -10.31
N GLU A 301 -11.13 4.52 -10.95
CA GLU A 301 -10.58 5.88 -11.03
C GLU A 301 -11.57 6.85 -11.70
N LEU A 302 -12.05 6.48 -12.87
CA LEU A 302 -13.01 7.30 -13.61
C LEU A 302 -14.34 7.48 -12.89
N LEU A 303 -14.76 6.48 -12.09
CA LEU A 303 -15.97 6.56 -11.26
C LEU A 303 -15.89 7.64 -10.19
N ARG A 304 -14.71 8.07 -9.77
CA ARG A 304 -14.49 9.19 -8.84
C ARG A 304 -14.85 10.55 -9.43
N ASN A 305 -14.94 10.65 -10.75
CA ASN A 305 -15.37 11.89 -11.41
C ASN A 305 -16.89 11.85 -11.70
N PRO A 306 -17.72 12.69 -11.02
CA PRO A 306 -19.16 12.70 -11.20
C PRO A 306 -19.61 13.20 -12.57
N GLN A 307 -18.75 13.91 -13.30
CA GLN A 307 -19.06 14.48 -14.61
C GLN A 307 -19.01 13.45 -15.76
N ILE A 308 -18.31 12.33 -15.54
CA ILE A 308 -18.20 11.27 -16.56
C ILE A 308 -19.34 10.28 -16.35
N SER A 309 -20.14 10.04 -17.37
CA SER A 309 -21.21 9.02 -17.28
C SER A 309 -20.63 7.60 -17.17
N ILE A 310 -21.39 6.68 -16.58
CA ILE A 310 -20.94 5.27 -16.47
C ILE A 310 -20.78 4.66 -17.86
N GLN A 311 -21.60 5.07 -18.84
CA GLN A 311 -21.46 4.60 -20.22
C GLN A 311 -20.15 5.07 -20.85
N GLU A 312 -19.77 6.34 -20.69
CA GLU A 312 -18.48 6.86 -21.15
C GLU A 312 -17.31 6.13 -20.49
N ILE A 313 -17.43 5.78 -19.20
CA ILE A 313 -16.40 4.98 -18.53
C ILE A 313 -16.26 3.61 -19.19
N ILE A 314 -17.39 2.90 -19.42
CA ILE A 314 -17.41 1.60 -20.06
C ILE A 314 -16.72 1.66 -21.43
N ASP A 315 -17.05 2.68 -22.22
CA ASP A 315 -16.46 2.89 -23.54
C ASP A 315 -14.95 3.22 -23.46
N THR A 316 -14.57 4.07 -22.50
CA THR A 316 -13.16 4.48 -22.26
C THR A 316 -12.28 3.31 -21.84
N VAL A 317 -12.79 2.38 -21.04
CA VAL A 317 -12.03 1.17 -20.66
C VAL A 317 -12.16 0.03 -21.67
N GLY A 318 -12.80 0.28 -22.82
CA GLY A 318 -12.84 -0.63 -23.95
C GLY A 318 -13.77 -1.83 -23.76
N TYR A 319 -14.95 -1.64 -23.15
CA TYR A 319 -16.02 -2.64 -23.15
C TYR A 319 -17.15 -2.22 -24.10
N SER A 320 -17.43 -3.07 -25.07
CA SER A 320 -18.56 -2.87 -25.99
C SER A 320 -19.91 -3.33 -25.41
N ASN A 321 -19.91 -4.12 -24.33
CA ASN A 321 -21.12 -4.68 -23.71
C ASN A 321 -21.19 -4.27 -22.25
N SER A 322 -22.10 -3.34 -21.96
CA SER A 322 -22.32 -2.82 -20.60
C SER A 322 -22.72 -3.90 -19.59
N SER A 323 -23.55 -4.87 -20.00
CA SER A 323 -23.95 -5.97 -19.09
C SER A 323 -22.77 -6.85 -18.71
N HIS A 324 -21.83 -7.06 -19.63
CA HIS A 324 -20.60 -7.79 -19.35
C HIS A 324 -19.71 -7.04 -18.37
N PHE A 325 -19.53 -5.74 -18.57
CA PHE A 325 -18.78 -4.87 -17.67
C PHE A 325 -19.40 -4.88 -16.25
N TYR A 326 -20.71 -4.66 -16.12
CA TYR A 326 -21.39 -4.67 -14.81
C TYR A 326 -21.23 -5.99 -14.08
N ARG A 327 -21.29 -7.12 -14.78
CA ARG A 327 -21.08 -8.45 -14.19
C ARG A 327 -19.66 -8.63 -13.67
N LEU A 328 -18.66 -8.20 -14.45
CA LEU A 328 -17.25 -8.30 -14.06
C LEU A 328 -16.93 -7.37 -12.88
N PHE A 329 -17.41 -6.14 -12.92
CA PHE A 329 -17.24 -5.16 -11.86
C PHE A 329 -17.86 -5.67 -10.55
N LYS A 330 -19.12 -6.16 -10.60
CA LYS A 330 -19.79 -6.73 -9.42
C LYS A 330 -19.09 -7.99 -8.91
N LYS A 331 -18.53 -8.81 -9.80
CA LYS A 331 -17.73 -9.97 -9.38
C LYS A 331 -16.48 -9.56 -8.60
N GLN A 332 -15.80 -8.49 -8.99
CA GLN A 332 -14.54 -8.06 -8.40
C GLN A 332 -14.75 -7.22 -7.13
N TYR A 333 -15.71 -6.30 -7.14
CA TYR A 333 -15.93 -5.34 -6.06
C TYR A 333 -17.19 -5.62 -5.23
N GLN A 334 -17.92 -6.70 -5.49
CA GLN A 334 -19.15 -7.13 -4.81
C GLN A 334 -20.34 -6.16 -4.96
N ILE A 335 -20.17 -5.00 -5.52
CA ILE A 335 -21.17 -3.96 -5.78
C ILE A 335 -21.16 -3.54 -7.26
N THR A 336 -22.23 -2.87 -7.71
CA THR A 336 -22.31 -2.35 -9.08
C THR A 336 -21.51 -1.05 -9.22
N PRO A 337 -21.08 -0.64 -10.45
CA PRO A 337 -20.42 0.64 -10.67
C PRO A 337 -21.26 1.85 -10.18
N THR A 338 -22.58 1.75 -10.30
CA THR A 338 -23.51 2.79 -9.84
C THR A 338 -23.55 2.88 -8.31
N GLU A 339 -23.56 1.74 -7.63
CA GLU A 339 -23.50 1.66 -6.17
C GLU A 339 -22.14 2.14 -5.66
N TYR A 340 -21.05 1.70 -6.29
CA TYR A 340 -19.68 2.14 -6.00
C TYR A 340 -19.56 3.67 -6.07
N ARG A 341 -20.05 4.29 -7.16
CA ARG A 341 -20.08 5.75 -7.30
C ARG A 341 -20.95 6.41 -6.21
N LYS A 342 -22.13 5.85 -5.91
CA LYS A 342 -22.98 6.39 -4.84
C LYS A 342 -22.28 6.36 -3.49
N GLN A 343 -21.60 5.28 -3.17
CA GLN A 343 -20.83 5.16 -1.93
C GLN A 343 -19.76 6.25 -1.83
N ILE A 344 -18.96 6.47 -2.89
CA ILE A 344 -17.96 7.54 -2.92
C ILE A 344 -18.58 8.91 -2.60
N PHE A 345 -19.75 9.24 -3.16
CA PHE A 345 -20.34 10.58 -3.04
C PHE A 345 -21.34 10.73 -1.89
N SER A 346 -21.96 9.66 -1.38
CA SER A 346 -22.88 9.75 -0.23
C SER A 346 -22.14 10.07 1.06
N HIS A 347 -20.90 9.66 1.20
CA HIS A 347 -20.09 10.00 2.36
C HIS A 347 -19.58 11.44 2.29
N ALA A 348 -19.39 12.01 1.09
CA ALA A 348 -19.06 13.43 0.92
C ALA A 348 -20.20 14.37 1.34
N GLN A 349 -21.48 13.94 1.29
CA GLN A 349 -22.64 14.74 1.72
C GLN A 349 -22.88 14.72 3.23
N ILE A 350 -22.35 13.74 3.95
CA ILE A 350 -22.50 13.66 5.41
C ILE A 350 -21.60 14.70 6.11
N ILE A 351 -20.57 15.21 5.42
CA ILE A 351 -19.59 16.16 5.98
C ILE A 351 -19.97 17.63 5.71
N LEU A 352 -20.97 17.91 4.88
CA LEU A 352 -21.52 19.25 4.66
C LEU A 352 -22.99 19.32 5.09
N PRO A 353 -23.33 19.29 6.39
CA PRO A 353 -24.62 19.74 6.81
C PRO A 353 -24.63 21.27 6.82
N ASN A 354 -25.30 21.88 5.84
CA ASN A 354 -25.61 23.31 5.76
C ASN A 354 -24.46 24.26 5.39
N LEU A 355 -24.23 24.44 4.11
CA LEU A 355 -23.96 25.75 3.53
C LEU A 355 -25.20 26.27 2.85
#